data_7ac5a32416a9dbbd7b917c3980496a46
#
_entry.id   7ac5a32416a9dbbd7b917c3980496a46
#
_cell.length_a   1.000
_cell.length_b   1.000
_cell.length_c   1.000
_cell.angle_alpha   90.00
_cell.angle_beta   90.00
_cell.angle_gamma   90.00
#
_symmetry.space_group_name_H-M   'P 1'
#
loop_
_entity.id
_entity.type
_entity.pdbx_description
1 polymer ?
#
loop_
_entity_poly.entity_id
_entity_poly.type
_entity_poly.pdbx_seq_one_letter_code
_entity_poly.pdbx_strand_id
1 'polypeptide(L)'
;MTDHELTLDEKIPDSLVSAVSSMAARPVSADFSIFVEELKSRFGSSLDAILLYGSCLRSQEIGDGVVDFYVVVDDYSNAYQEHYLCYFNEWLPPNVFYLEVSAQERVLRSKYAVISMAEFEKGNKYWFHSYLWARFAQPVRLLYARDEILRRRIYNSLAHAVVAFLTPTIKALGSCAVTAEEIWVKGLMFTYAAELRPERETRARQLTELNLDDYKYLTDHALPELAGILKKLPQENQIQGEYYYQCLADESERKNSLRCWWLRRWQGRVLSVLRLVKATFTFRDCIDYAAWKIERHTGVSIEVTPKLRRHPVLFGCKVFWKLFRRGVLR
;
A
#
# COMPACT_ATOMS: atom_id res chain seq x y z
N MET A 1 -37.06 -13.58 -0.37
CA MET A 1 -35.69 -13.15 -0.04
C MET A 1 -34.83 -14.36 -0.33
N THR A 2 -34.31 -14.41 -1.52
CA THR A 2 -33.56 -15.56 -2.05
C THR A 2 -32.10 -15.41 -1.68
N ASP A 3 -31.60 -16.40 -0.94
CA ASP A 3 -30.16 -16.63 -0.69
C ASP A 3 -29.44 -16.74 -2.03
N HIS A 4 -28.69 -15.72 -2.39
CA HIS A 4 -27.71 -15.84 -3.44
C HIS A 4 -26.50 -16.50 -2.80
N GLU A 5 -26.40 -17.82 -3.03
CA GLU A 5 -25.25 -18.66 -2.77
C GLU A 5 -23.97 -17.90 -3.09
N LEU A 6 -23.10 -17.85 -2.09
CA LEU A 6 -21.70 -17.49 -2.23
C LEU A 6 -21.04 -18.47 -3.20
N THR A 7 -21.03 -18.11 -4.47
CA THR A 7 -20.39 -18.89 -5.52
C THR A 7 -18.89 -18.90 -5.27
N LEU A 8 -18.38 -20.14 -5.11
CA LEU A 8 -17.03 -20.63 -5.37
C LEU A 8 -15.91 -19.63 -5.04
N ASP A 9 -15.17 -19.93 -4.04
CA ASP A 9 -13.87 -19.34 -3.72
C ASP A 9 -13.00 -19.43 -4.99
N GLU A 10 -12.99 -18.35 -5.81
CA GLU A 10 -12.17 -18.27 -7.02
C GLU A 10 -10.73 -18.39 -6.59
N LYS A 11 -10.20 -19.60 -6.77
CA LYS A 11 -8.83 -19.94 -6.38
C LYS A 11 -7.88 -19.20 -7.31
N ILE A 12 -7.13 -18.25 -6.78
CA ILE A 12 -6.07 -17.55 -7.52
C ILE A 12 -5.14 -18.59 -8.17
N PRO A 13 -4.71 -18.39 -9.43
CA PRO A 13 -3.77 -19.26 -10.10
C PRO A 13 -2.50 -19.50 -9.28
N ASP A 14 -2.13 -20.75 -9.08
CA ASP A 14 -0.91 -21.11 -8.34
C ASP A 14 0.35 -20.50 -8.98
N SER A 15 0.33 -20.24 -10.29
CA SER A 15 1.39 -19.52 -11.00
C SER A 15 1.56 -18.07 -10.52
N LEU A 16 0.47 -17.34 -10.29
CA LEU A 16 0.52 -15.98 -9.78
C LEU A 16 0.97 -15.94 -8.32
N VAL A 17 0.49 -16.89 -7.49
CA VAL A 17 0.94 -17.01 -6.10
C VAL A 17 2.44 -17.30 -6.04
N SER A 18 2.93 -18.18 -6.91
CA SER A 18 4.36 -18.50 -7.03
C SER A 18 5.18 -17.29 -7.47
N ALA A 19 4.69 -16.51 -8.45
CA ALA A 19 5.34 -15.29 -8.91
C ALA A 19 5.46 -14.26 -7.79
N VAL A 20 4.37 -14.00 -7.09
CA VAL A 20 4.32 -13.08 -5.95
C VAL A 20 5.24 -13.54 -4.81
N SER A 21 5.23 -14.85 -4.49
CA SER A 21 6.08 -15.41 -3.43
C SER A 21 7.56 -15.24 -3.73
N SER A 22 7.97 -15.53 -4.98
CA SER A 22 9.37 -15.37 -5.42
C SER A 22 9.85 -13.92 -5.30
N MET A 23 8.97 -12.96 -5.61
CA MET A 23 9.27 -11.53 -5.48
C MET A 23 9.32 -11.09 -4.02
N ALA A 24 8.35 -11.52 -3.21
CA ALA A 24 8.26 -11.14 -1.80
C ALA A 24 9.36 -11.77 -0.93
N ALA A 25 9.94 -12.88 -1.37
CA ALA A 25 11.05 -13.57 -0.69
C ALA A 25 12.44 -13.06 -1.09
N ARG A 26 12.57 -12.10 -2.02
CA ARG A 26 13.89 -11.55 -2.40
C ARG A 26 14.60 -10.94 -1.19
N PRO A 27 15.92 -11.09 -1.07
CA PRO A 27 16.69 -10.60 0.06
C PRO A 27 16.61 -9.08 0.19
N VAL A 28 16.74 -8.61 1.41
CA VAL A 28 16.85 -7.19 1.79
C VAL A 28 18.10 -6.98 2.63
N SER A 29 18.50 -5.70 2.86
CA SER A 29 19.60 -5.40 3.78
C SER A 29 19.35 -5.99 5.17
N ALA A 30 20.41 -6.48 5.80
CA ALA A 30 20.37 -6.99 7.16
C ALA A 30 19.93 -5.92 8.19
N ASP A 31 20.10 -4.65 7.86
CA ASP A 31 19.74 -3.53 8.72
C ASP A 31 18.24 -3.50 9.08
N PHE A 32 17.38 -4.06 8.23
CA PHE A 32 15.95 -4.15 8.54
C PHE A 32 15.63 -5.11 9.69
N SER A 33 16.54 -6.04 10.03
CA SER A 33 16.34 -7.01 11.11
C SER A 33 16.11 -6.34 12.45
N ILE A 34 16.72 -5.18 12.71
CA ILE A 34 16.56 -4.45 13.96
C ILE A 34 15.09 -4.02 14.19
N PHE A 35 14.42 -3.59 13.14
CA PHE A 35 12.99 -3.26 13.22
C PHE A 35 12.13 -4.51 13.36
N VAL A 36 12.50 -5.60 12.70
CA VAL A 36 11.78 -6.87 12.81
C VAL A 36 11.81 -7.38 14.25
N GLU A 37 12.97 -7.37 14.91
CA GLU A 37 13.10 -7.82 16.30
C GLU A 37 12.35 -6.89 17.27
N GLU A 38 12.41 -5.58 17.08
CA GLU A 38 11.63 -4.63 17.88
C GLU A 38 10.11 -4.85 17.73
N LEU A 39 9.62 -5.05 16.49
CA LEU A 39 8.22 -5.32 16.23
C LEU A 39 7.79 -6.68 16.78
N LYS A 40 8.64 -7.71 16.70
CA LYS A 40 8.39 -9.02 17.33
C LYS A 40 8.29 -8.91 18.87
N SER A 41 9.17 -8.13 19.48
CA SER A 41 9.13 -7.87 20.92
C SER A 41 7.82 -7.14 21.31
N ARG A 42 7.38 -6.19 20.49
CA ARG A 42 6.20 -5.35 20.77
C ARG A 42 4.88 -6.08 20.64
N PHE A 43 4.72 -6.93 19.65
CA PHE A 43 3.48 -7.63 19.35
C PHE A 43 3.44 -9.08 19.87
N GLY A 44 4.60 -9.66 20.19
CA GLY A 44 4.68 -11.02 20.75
C GLY A 44 3.94 -12.07 19.94
N SER A 45 3.10 -12.85 20.61
CA SER A 45 2.31 -13.92 19.99
C SER A 45 1.20 -13.45 19.06
N SER A 46 0.78 -12.18 19.14
CA SER A 46 -0.23 -11.62 18.23
C SER A 46 0.33 -11.29 16.83
N LEU A 47 1.66 -11.30 16.66
CA LEU A 47 2.29 -11.00 15.37
C LEU A 47 2.19 -12.17 14.40
N ASP A 48 1.51 -11.97 13.29
CA ASP A 48 1.41 -12.95 12.21
C ASP A 48 2.48 -12.74 11.13
N ALA A 49 2.68 -11.49 10.67
CA ALA A 49 3.65 -11.19 9.63
C ALA A 49 4.12 -9.73 9.65
N ILE A 50 5.29 -9.48 9.04
CA ILE A 50 5.84 -8.14 8.79
C ILE A 50 6.17 -8.03 7.30
N LEU A 51 5.60 -7.01 6.65
CA LEU A 51 5.87 -6.68 5.26
C LEU A 51 6.57 -5.33 5.15
N LEU A 52 7.63 -5.28 4.36
CA LEU A 52 8.34 -4.06 3.98
C LEU A 52 7.81 -3.58 2.62
N TYR A 53 7.50 -2.29 2.50
CA TYR A 53 7.03 -1.70 1.26
C TYR A 53 7.57 -0.27 1.09
N GLY A 54 7.28 0.36 -0.06
CA GLY A 54 7.59 1.77 -0.28
C GLY A 54 9.00 2.04 -0.83
N SER A 55 9.51 3.24 -0.57
CA SER A 55 10.75 3.73 -1.21
C SER A 55 12.01 2.99 -0.79
N CYS A 56 12.08 2.53 0.46
CA CYS A 56 13.26 1.85 1.00
C CYS A 56 13.54 0.48 0.36
N LEU A 57 12.51 -0.14 -0.27
CA LEU A 57 12.74 -1.34 -1.08
C LEU A 57 13.67 -1.11 -2.27
N ARG A 58 13.67 0.10 -2.80
CA ARG A 58 14.45 0.45 -4.01
C ARG A 58 15.88 0.86 -3.69
N SER A 59 16.07 1.59 -2.58
CA SER A 59 17.39 2.04 -2.15
C SER A 59 18.22 0.93 -1.52
N GLN A 60 17.59 -0.12 -1.01
CA GLN A 60 18.18 -1.20 -0.20
C GLN A 60 18.99 -0.71 1.00
N GLU A 61 19.02 0.58 1.25
CA GLU A 61 19.72 1.22 2.35
C GLU A 61 18.72 1.94 3.24
N ILE A 62 18.91 1.82 4.54
CA ILE A 62 18.24 2.65 5.53
C ILE A 62 19.05 3.95 5.61
N GLY A 63 18.83 4.86 4.65
CA GLY A 63 19.38 6.21 4.72
C GLY A 63 18.62 7.05 5.78
N ASP A 64 18.75 8.37 5.66
CA ASP A 64 17.98 9.31 6.52
C ASP A 64 16.45 9.26 6.31
N GLY A 65 15.97 8.28 5.56
CA GLY A 65 14.56 8.07 5.24
C GLY A 65 13.78 7.40 6.37
N VAL A 66 12.46 7.30 6.19
CA VAL A 66 11.55 6.54 7.07
C VAL A 66 11.18 5.27 6.34
N VAL A 67 11.41 4.14 7.01
CA VAL A 67 11.04 2.82 6.49
C VAL A 67 9.56 2.57 6.72
N ASP A 68 8.88 2.03 5.71
CA ASP A 68 7.45 1.76 5.79
C ASP A 68 7.18 0.27 5.95
N PHE A 69 6.52 -0.13 7.06
CA PHE A 69 6.12 -1.50 7.33
C PHE A 69 4.60 -1.64 7.42
N TYR A 70 4.11 -2.84 7.08
CA TYR A 70 2.85 -3.37 7.55
C TYR A 70 3.10 -4.50 8.54
N VAL A 71 2.45 -4.41 9.67
CA VAL A 71 2.43 -5.41 10.73
C VAL A 71 1.07 -6.08 10.67
N VAL A 72 1.06 -7.35 10.31
CA VAL A 72 -0.15 -8.15 10.28
C VAL A 72 -0.26 -8.88 11.60
N VAL A 73 -1.41 -8.77 12.26
CA VAL A 73 -1.69 -9.37 13.56
C VAL A 73 -2.88 -10.35 13.46
N ASP A 74 -3.00 -11.27 14.40
CA ASP A 74 -4.12 -12.20 14.49
C ASP A 74 -5.44 -11.48 14.78
N ASP A 75 -5.45 -10.69 15.86
CA ASP A 75 -6.60 -9.90 16.29
C ASP A 75 -6.14 -8.59 16.95
N TYR A 76 -6.97 -7.54 16.84
CA TYR A 76 -6.64 -6.24 17.43
C TYR A 76 -6.70 -6.25 18.96
N SER A 77 -7.56 -7.07 19.55
CA SER A 77 -7.67 -7.22 21.00
C SER A 77 -6.42 -7.84 21.62
N ASN A 78 -5.70 -8.68 20.87
CA ASN A 78 -4.42 -9.28 21.31
C ASN A 78 -3.25 -8.33 21.05
N ALA A 79 -3.36 -7.49 20.00
CA ALA A 79 -2.30 -6.58 19.58
C ALA A 79 -2.22 -5.29 20.39
N TYR A 80 -3.32 -4.87 21.03
CA TYR A 80 -3.40 -3.61 21.76
C TYR A 80 -3.90 -3.81 23.19
N GLN A 81 -3.26 -3.12 24.13
CA GLN A 81 -3.75 -3.02 25.51
C GLN A 81 -4.90 -1.99 25.62
N GLU A 82 -4.88 -0.97 24.77
CA GLU A 82 -5.86 0.12 24.79
C GLU A 82 -7.05 -0.19 23.88
N HIS A 83 -8.23 -0.36 24.45
CA HIS A 83 -9.48 -0.65 23.72
C HIS A 83 -9.82 0.36 22.62
N TYR A 84 -9.48 1.65 22.82
CA TYR A 84 -9.75 2.66 21.79
C TYR A 84 -8.93 2.43 20.50
N LEU A 85 -7.72 1.84 20.60
CA LEU A 85 -6.91 1.49 19.43
C LEU A 85 -7.53 0.32 18.66
N CYS A 86 -8.10 -0.68 19.36
CA CYS A 86 -8.86 -1.76 18.72
C CYS A 86 -10.02 -1.16 17.92
N TYR A 87 -10.88 -0.35 18.59
CA TYR A 87 -12.03 0.27 17.97
C TYR A 87 -11.67 1.12 16.74
N PHE A 88 -10.65 1.96 16.84
CA PHE A 88 -10.21 2.77 15.70
C PHE A 88 -9.65 1.93 14.55
N ASN A 89 -9.03 0.80 14.87
CA ASN A 89 -8.49 -0.08 13.83
C ASN A 89 -9.59 -0.86 13.12
N GLU A 90 -10.58 -1.38 13.85
CA GLU A 90 -11.78 -2.03 13.30
C GLU A 90 -12.61 -1.07 12.44
N TRP A 91 -12.81 0.16 12.92
CA TRP A 91 -13.61 1.15 12.21
C TRP A 91 -12.98 1.61 10.91
N LEU A 92 -11.66 1.87 10.89
CA LEU A 92 -10.96 2.39 9.72
C LEU A 92 -9.50 1.91 9.67
N PRO A 93 -9.25 0.65 9.31
CA PRO A 93 -7.89 0.12 9.23
C PRO A 93 -7.04 0.80 8.14
N PRO A 94 -5.71 0.85 8.37
CA PRO A 94 -4.94 0.46 9.54
C PRO A 94 -4.76 1.61 10.55
N ASN A 95 -4.35 1.30 11.79
CA ASN A 95 -3.67 2.28 12.63
C ASN A 95 -2.21 2.40 12.18
N VAL A 96 -1.69 3.60 12.21
CA VAL A 96 -0.28 3.86 11.82
C VAL A 96 0.46 4.41 13.02
N PHE A 97 1.65 3.89 13.27
CA PHE A 97 2.52 4.28 14.37
C PHE A 97 3.90 4.65 13.85
N TYR A 98 4.64 5.36 14.66
CA TYR A 98 6.02 5.72 14.43
C TYR A 98 6.93 4.92 15.36
N LEU A 99 8.11 4.55 14.88
CA LEU A 99 9.10 3.81 15.64
C LEU A 99 10.48 4.37 15.34
N GLU A 100 11.21 4.69 16.40
CA GLU A 100 12.63 4.97 16.35
C GLU A 100 13.38 3.85 17.07
N VAL A 101 14.47 3.40 16.46
CA VAL A 101 15.37 2.42 17.03
C VAL A 101 16.79 2.96 16.94
N SER A 102 17.48 2.96 18.07
CA SER A 102 18.89 3.35 18.11
C SER A 102 19.75 2.14 17.72
N ALA A 103 20.54 2.32 16.66
CA ALA A 103 21.46 1.31 16.18
C ALA A 103 22.84 1.93 15.96
N GLN A 104 23.82 1.46 16.70
CA GLN A 104 25.20 1.95 16.64
C GLN A 104 25.33 3.49 16.68
N GLU A 105 25.43 4.37 16.62
CA GLU A 105 25.41 5.85 16.65
C GLU A 105 24.33 6.51 15.76
N ARG A 106 23.41 5.71 15.18
CA ARG A 106 22.36 6.23 14.29
C ARG A 106 20.97 5.97 14.86
N VAL A 107 20.07 6.91 14.65
CA VAL A 107 18.64 6.74 14.92
C VAL A 107 17.94 6.35 13.64
N LEU A 108 17.49 5.11 13.58
CA LEU A 108 16.72 4.56 12.47
C LEU A 108 15.23 4.82 12.71
N ARG A 109 14.53 5.22 11.66
CA ARG A 109 13.13 5.65 11.74
C ARG A 109 12.24 4.81 10.86
N SER A 110 11.11 4.39 11.41
CA SER A 110 10.10 3.68 10.63
C SER A 110 8.68 4.14 10.95
N LYS A 111 7.77 3.84 10.03
CA LYS A 111 6.33 3.82 10.27
C LYS A 111 5.85 2.41 10.05
N TYR A 112 4.98 1.98 10.93
CA TYR A 112 4.33 0.70 10.75
C TYR A 112 2.81 0.84 10.85
N ALA A 113 2.13 0.22 9.89
CA ALA A 113 0.69 0.17 9.81
C ALA A 113 0.23 -1.19 10.34
N VAL A 114 -0.68 -1.21 11.31
CA VAL A 114 -1.17 -2.45 11.93
C VAL A 114 -2.52 -2.82 11.35
N ILE A 115 -2.64 -4.05 10.88
CA ILE A 115 -3.86 -4.61 10.29
C ILE A 115 -4.02 -6.07 10.74
N SER A 116 -5.27 -6.53 11.00
CA SER A 116 -5.50 -7.93 11.25
C SER A 116 -5.38 -8.78 9.97
N MET A 117 -5.05 -10.07 10.12
CA MET A 117 -4.97 -10.98 8.97
C MET A 117 -6.29 -11.02 8.19
N ALA A 118 -7.41 -11.05 8.89
CA ALA A 118 -8.74 -11.06 8.28
C ALA A 118 -9.00 -9.79 7.43
N GLU A 119 -8.68 -8.60 7.97
CA GLU A 119 -8.85 -7.35 7.21
C GLU A 119 -7.80 -7.19 6.10
N PHE A 120 -6.61 -7.77 6.25
CA PHE A 120 -5.60 -7.80 5.20
C PHE A 120 -6.06 -8.62 3.99
N GLU A 121 -6.59 -9.82 4.22
CA GLU A 121 -7.16 -10.67 3.17
C GLU A 121 -8.39 -10.02 2.51
N LYS A 122 -9.36 -9.59 3.32
CA LYS A 122 -10.56 -8.92 2.85
C LYS A 122 -10.24 -7.63 2.07
N GLY A 123 -9.27 -6.87 2.54
CA GLY A 123 -8.90 -5.60 1.93
C GLY A 123 -8.23 -5.75 0.57
N ASN A 124 -7.41 -6.77 0.41
CA ASN A 124 -6.73 -7.05 -0.86
C ASN A 124 -7.67 -7.70 -1.90
N LYS A 125 -8.72 -8.41 -1.46
CA LYS A 125 -9.65 -9.10 -2.36
C LYS A 125 -10.93 -8.28 -2.65
N TYR A 126 -11.53 -7.66 -1.63
CA TYR A 126 -12.91 -7.18 -1.73
C TYR A 126 -13.11 -5.67 -1.51
N TRP A 127 -12.14 -4.94 -0.94
CA TRP A 127 -12.38 -3.53 -0.70
C TRP A 127 -12.57 -2.77 -2.00
N PHE A 128 -13.65 -1.99 -2.05
CA PHE A 128 -13.90 -1.12 -3.19
C PHE A 128 -12.84 -0.01 -3.32
N HIS A 129 -12.39 0.60 -2.22
CA HIS A 129 -11.34 1.60 -2.23
C HIS A 129 -9.94 0.97 -2.39
N SER A 130 -9.07 1.64 -3.12
CA SER A 130 -7.76 1.13 -3.53
C SER A 130 -6.67 1.16 -2.44
N TYR A 131 -6.98 1.63 -1.24
CA TYR A 131 -5.97 1.94 -0.21
C TYR A 131 -5.03 0.78 0.11
N LEU A 132 -5.52 -0.46 0.19
CA LEU A 132 -4.72 -1.64 0.52
C LEU A 132 -4.18 -2.32 -0.73
N TRP A 133 -5.06 -2.82 -1.59
CA TRP A 133 -4.65 -3.59 -2.75
C TRP A 133 -3.76 -2.82 -3.74
N ALA A 134 -3.89 -1.49 -3.85
CA ALA A 134 -2.99 -0.71 -4.68
C ALA A 134 -1.54 -0.67 -4.17
N ARG A 135 -1.32 -0.83 -2.86
CA ARG A 135 0.02 -0.95 -2.28
C ARG A 135 0.59 -2.33 -2.48
N PHE A 136 -0.25 -3.35 -2.23
CA PHE A 136 0.17 -4.73 -2.22
C PHE A 136 0.20 -5.39 -3.61
N ALA A 137 -0.36 -4.74 -4.63
CA ALA A 137 -0.10 -5.07 -6.02
C ALA A 137 1.33 -4.68 -6.46
N GLN A 138 1.94 -3.69 -5.81
CA GLN A 138 3.31 -3.27 -6.07
C GLN A 138 4.32 -4.19 -5.34
N PRO A 139 5.61 -4.17 -5.73
CA PRO A 139 6.63 -4.97 -5.06
C PRO A 139 6.69 -4.72 -3.54
N VAL A 140 6.67 -5.80 -2.77
CA VAL A 140 6.84 -5.82 -1.31
C VAL A 140 7.84 -6.91 -0.92
N ARG A 141 8.29 -6.92 0.34
CA ARG A 141 9.09 -8.01 0.91
C ARG A 141 8.43 -8.52 2.17
N LEU A 142 8.31 -9.83 2.28
CA LEU A 142 7.86 -10.49 3.50
C LEU A 142 9.09 -10.75 4.39
N LEU A 143 9.26 -9.95 5.44
CA LEU A 143 10.41 -10.05 6.34
C LEU A 143 10.22 -11.11 7.42
N TYR A 144 8.99 -11.31 7.83
CA TYR A 144 8.63 -12.28 8.87
C TYR A 144 7.25 -12.86 8.61
N ALA A 145 7.08 -14.13 8.85
CA ALA A 145 5.80 -14.81 9.02
C ALA A 145 5.95 -15.83 10.15
N ARG A 146 4.98 -15.88 11.05
CA ARG A 146 5.01 -16.74 12.26
C ARG A 146 5.13 -18.22 11.92
N ASP A 147 4.44 -18.64 10.84
CA ASP A 147 4.46 -20.01 10.35
C ASP A 147 4.23 -20.07 8.82
N GLU A 148 4.32 -21.27 8.26
CA GLU A 148 4.16 -21.47 6.81
C GLU A 148 2.71 -21.33 6.33
N ILE A 149 1.72 -21.57 7.18
CA ILE A 149 0.30 -21.37 6.85
C ILE A 149 0.04 -19.87 6.68
N LEU A 150 0.49 -19.05 7.61
CA LEU A 150 0.37 -17.59 7.52
C LEU A 150 1.16 -17.03 6.35
N ARG A 151 2.35 -17.59 6.07
CA ARG A 151 3.14 -17.22 4.88
C ARG A 151 2.34 -17.42 3.59
N ARG A 152 1.70 -18.57 3.43
CA ARG A 152 0.85 -18.84 2.27
C ARG A 152 -0.35 -17.93 2.20
N ARG A 153 -1.00 -17.63 3.31
CA ARG A 153 -2.13 -16.67 3.36
C ARG A 153 -1.69 -15.28 2.89
N ILE A 154 -0.51 -14.82 3.33
CA ILE A 154 0.05 -13.55 2.86
C ILE A 154 0.27 -13.58 1.35
N TYR A 155 0.91 -14.61 0.79
CA TYR A 155 1.16 -14.68 -0.65
C TYR A 155 -0.14 -14.73 -1.47
N ASN A 156 -1.14 -15.49 -1.03
CA ASN A 156 -2.47 -15.51 -1.65
C ASN A 156 -3.11 -14.12 -1.62
N SER A 157 -3.04 -13.43 -0.49
CA SER A 157 -3.58 -12.08 -0.35
C SER A 157 -2.88 -11.07 -1.26
N LEU A 158 -1.56 -11.15 -1.41
CA LEU A 158 -0.80 -10.32 -2.34
C LEU A 158 -1.18 -10.62 -3.80
N ALA A 159 -1.41 -11.87 -4.15
CA ALA A 159 -1.86 -12.26 -5.49
C ALA A 159 -3.27 -11.70 -5.79
N HIS A 160 -4.20 -11.75 -4.81
CA HIS A 160 -5.48 -11.07 -4.93
C HIS A 160 -5.33 -9.55 -5.15
N ALA A 161 -4.38 -8.90 -4.48
CA ALA A 161 -4.14 -7.47 -4.67
C ALA A 161 -3.71 -7.15 -6.12
N VAL A 162 -2.90 -8.00 -6.75
CA VAL A 162 -2.52 -7.86 -8.17
C VAL A 162 -3.74 -7.94 -9.08
N VAL A 163 -4.61 -8.93 -8.88
CA VAL A 163 -5.85 -9.07 -9.68
C VAL A 163 -6.80 -7.89 -9.43
N ALA A 164 -6.98 -7.49 -8.16
CA ALA A 164 -7.81 -6.33 -7.79
C ALA A 164 -7.31 -5.01 -8.39
N PHE A 165 -6.00 -4.89 -8.64
CA PHE A 165 -5.41 -3.74 -9.31
C PHE A 165 -5.59 -3.81 -10.83
N LEU A 166 -5.27 -4.95 -11.43
CA LEU A 166 -5.26 -5.12 -12.89
C LEU A 166 -6.68 -5.10 -13.48
N THR A 167 -7.62 -5.82 -12.88
CA THR A 167 -8.98 -5.97 -13.41
C THR A 167 -9.68 -4.64 -13.71
N PRO A 168 -9.86 -3.71 -12.75
CA PRO A 168 -10.53 -2.44 -13.02
C PRO A 168 -9.68 -1.51 -13.89
N THR A 169 -8.36 -1.67 -13.90
CA THR A 169 -7.48 -0.87 -14.75
C THR A 169 -7.62 -1.28 -16.21
N ILE A 170 -7.56 -2.57 -16.51
CA ILE A 170 -7.72 -3.12 -17.87
C ILE A 170 -9.09 -2.80 -18.42
N LYS A 171 -10.15 -2.99 -17.63
CA LYS A 171 -11.51 -2.60 -18.05
C LYS A 171 -11.63 -1.11 -18.37
N ALA A 172 -10.94 -0.24 -17.63
CA ALA A 172 -10.95 1.19 -17.89
C ALA A 172 -10.19 1.61 -19.17
N LEU A 173 -9.24 0.80 -19.63
CA LEU A 173 -8.54 1.00 -20.91
C LEU A 173 -9.47 0.75 -22.12
N GLY A 174 -10.39 -0.22 -21.97
CA GLY A 174 -11.29 -0.63 -23.08
C GLY A 174 -10.58 -1.51 -24.11
N SER A 175 -11.20 -1.73 -25.26
CA SER A 175 -10.65 -2.61 -26.30
C SER A 175 -9.50 -1.93 -27.07
N CYS A 176 -8.27 -2.18 -26.64
CA CYS A 176 -7.06 -1.66 -27.28
C CYS A 176 -5.85 -2.58 -27.03
N ALA A 177 -4.85 -2.48 -27.90
CA ALA A 177 -3.55 -3.10 -27.67
C ALA A 177 -2.71 -2.20 -26.74
N VAL A 178 -2.08 -2.79 -25.73
CA VAL A 178 -1.33 -2.07 -24.69
C VAL A 178 -0.11 -2.88 -24.24
N THR A 179 0.88 -2.20 -23.70
CA THR A 179 2.01 -2.81 -23.01
C THR A 179 1.70 -3.02 -21.52
N ALA A 180 2.48 -3.86 -20.85
CA ALA A 180 2.41 -3.97 -19.38
C ALA A 180 2.68 -2.62 -18.72
N GLU A 181 3.64 -1.85 -19.23
CA GLU A 181 3.97 -0.51 -18.75
C GLU A 181 2.74 0.40 -18.75
N GLU A 182 2.03 0.49 -19.87
CA GLU A 182 0.83 1.32 -20.00
C GLU A 182 -0.28 0.92 -19.03
N ILE A 183 -0.49 -0.40 -18.83
CA ILE A 183 -1.45 -0.91 -17.85
C ILE A 183 -1.07 -0.43 -16.44
N TRP A 184 0.19 -0.63 -16.03
CA TRP A 184 0.63 -0.30 -14.67
C TRP A 184 0.70 1.21 -14.42
N VAL A 185 1.20 2.00 -15.40
CA VAL A 185 1.17 3.47 -15.31
C VAL A 185 -0.26 3.97 -15.12
N LYS A 186 -1.20 3.47 -15.93
CA LYS A 186 -2.61 3.87 -15.85
C LYS A 186 -3.24 3.49 -14.51
N GLY A 187 -2.99 2.28 -14.04
CA GLY A 187 -3.47 1.81 -12.73
C GLY A 187 -2.92 2.64 -11.57
N LEU A 188 -1.62 2.93 -11.58
CA LEU A 188 -0.99 3.79 -10.57
C LEU A 188 -1.57 5.21 -10.61
N MET A 189 -1.80 5.78 -11.77
CA MET A 189 -2.46 7.09 -11.91
C MET A 189 -3.86 7.09 -11.29
N PHE A 190 -4.67 6.06 -11.55
CA PHE A 190 -6.00 5.93 -10.96
C PHE A 190 -5.95 5.80 -9.43
N THR A 191 -5.06 4.98 -8.91
CA THR A 191 -4.94 4.74 -7.46
C THR A 191 -4.42 5.96 -6.72
N TYR A 192 -3.44 6.68 -7.27
CA TYR A 192 -2.93 7.93 -6.69
C TYR A 192 -3.98 9.04 -6.71
N ALA A 193 -4.78 9.14 -7.78
CA ALA A 193 -5.88 10.09 -7.84
C ALA A 193 -6.98 9.82 -6.78
N ALA A 194 -7.10 8.57 -6.31
CA ALA A 194 -8.01 8.19 -5.24
C ALA A 194 -7.45 8.49 -3.84
N GLU A 195 -6.15 8.71 -3.68
CA GLU A 195 -5.54 9.17 -2.42
C GLU A 195 -5.36 10.70 -2.44
N LEU A 196 -5.08 11.31 -1.27
CA LEU A 196 -4.72 12.74 -1.17
C LEU A 196 -3.26 13.01 -1.59
N ARG A 197 -2.72 12.19 -2.48
CA ARG A 197 -1.37 12.36 -3.02
C ARG A 197 -1.46 13.05 -4.38
N PRO A 198 -0.88 14.23 -4.56
CA PRO A 198 -0.77 14.88 -5.85
C PRO A 198 0.38 14.26 -6.66
N GLU A 199 0.44 12.93 -6.75
CA GLU A 199 1.47 12.25 -7.54
C GLU A 199 1.17 12.49 -9.03
N ARG A 200 2.13 13.09 -9.72
CA ARG A 200 2.03 13.41 -11.15
C ARG A 200 2.22 12.13 -11.98
N GLU A 201 1.72 12.13 -13.20
CA GLU A 201 1.95 11.05 -14.18
C GLU A 201 3.43 10.66 -14.31
N THR A 202 4.32 11.66 -14.29
CA THR A 202 5.78 11.45 -14.29
C THR A 202 6.24 10.51 -13.19
N ARG A 203 5.63 10.59 -11.99
CA ARG A 203 5.98 9.71 -10.88
C ARG A 203 5.46 8.30 -11.10
N ALA A 204 4.25 8.13 -11.63
CA ALA A 204 3.71 6.83 -11.98
C ALA A 204 4.59 6.12 -13.02
N ARG A 205 5.04 6.85 -14.07
CA ARG A 205 5.98 6.32 -15.08
C ARG A 205 7.30 5.92 -14.45
N GLN A 206 7.95 6.78 -13.69
CA GLN A 206 9.21 6.47 -13.01
C GLN A 206 9.12 5.22 -12.13
N LEU A 207 8.01 5.08 -11.37
CA LEU A 207 7.82 3.90 -10.53
C LEU A 207 7.58 2.63 -11.35
N THR A 208 6.91 2.74 -12.49
CA THR A 208 6.70 1.61 -13.39
C THR A 208 8.00 1.21 -14.08
N GLU A 209 8.77 2.15 -14.61
CA GLU A 209 10.08 1.89 -15.23
C GLU A 209 11.04 1.17 -14.29
N LEU A 210 11.11 1.62 -13.03
CA LEU A 210 11.96 1.01 -11.99
C LEU A 210 11.60 -0.44 -11.64
N ASN A 211 10.38 -0.88 -11.93
CA ASN A 211 9.89 -2.21 -11.59
C ASN A 211 9.28 -2.92 -12.83
N LEU A 212 9.65 -2.51 -14.03
CA LEU A 212 8.99 -2.93 -15.26
C LEU A 212 9.02 -4.46 -15.46
N ASP A 213 10.15 -5.07 -15.19
CA ASP A 213 10.29 -6.54 -15.31
C ASP A 213 9.40 -7.28 -14.33
N ASP A 214 9.30 -6.79 -13.08
CA ASP A 214 8.41 -7.34 -12.07
C ASP A 214 6.94 -7.18 -12.49
N TYR A 215 6.57 -6.05 -13.07
CA TYR A 215 5.21 -5.81 -13.53
C TYR A 215 4.84 -6.62 -14.78
N LYS A 216 5.77 -6.81 -15.72
CA LYS A 216 5.60 -7.76 -16.84
C LYS A 216 5.37 -9.17 -16.33
N TYR A 217 6.22 -9.60 -15.40
CA TYR A 217 6.16 -10.92 -14.79
C TYR A 217 4.84 -11.17 -14.07
N LEU A 218 4.36 -10.21 -13.25
CA LEU A 218 3.07 -10.29 -12.59
C LEU A 218 1.90 -10.31 -13.58
N THR A 219 1.94 -9.47 -14.63
CA THR A 219 0.89 -9.43 -15.64
C THR A 219 0.76 -10.76 -16.38
N ASP A 220 1.89 -11.36 -16.78
CA ASP A 220 1.90 -12.66 -17.45
C ASP A 220 1.33 -13.78 -16.56
N HIS A 221 1.67 -13.80 -15.27
CA HIS A 221 1.18 -14.82 -14.36
C HIS A 221 -0.27 -14.58 -13.89
N ALA A 222 -0.79 -13.37 -14.07
CA ALA A 222 -2.19 -13.03 -13.82
C ALA A 222 -3.11 -13.34 -15.02
N LEU A 223 -2.57 -13.62 -16.21
CA LEU A 223 -3.36 -13.88 -17.43
C LEU A 223 -4.47 -14.93 -17.26
N PRO A 224 -4.27 -16.07 -16.57
CA PRO A 224 -5.33 -17.06 -16.40
C PRO A 224 -6.57 -16.46 -15.72
N GLU A 225 -6.37 -15.61 -14.71
CA GLU A 225 -7.46 -14.95 -13.98
C GLU A 225 -8.09 -13.80 -14.81
N LEU A 226 -7.32 -13.23 -15.71
CA LEU A 226 -7.73 -12.10 -16.55
C LEU A 226 -8.17 -12.51 -17.96
N ALA A 227 -8.29 -13.82 -18.25
CA ALA A 227 -8.52 -14.35 -19.60
C ALA A 227 -9.77 -13.77 -20.30
N GLY A 228 -10.80 -13.38 -19.54
CA GLY A 228 -12.01 -12.73 -20.06
C GLY A 228 -11.81 -11.26 -20.49
N ILE A 229 -10.75 -10.59 -20.03
CA ILE A 229 -10.54 -9.15 -20.25
C ILE A 229 -9.16 -8.79 -20.82
N LEU A 230 -8.19 -9.73 -20.78
CA LEU A 230 -6.83 -9.51 -21.26
C LEU A 230 -6.31 -10.75 -21.98
N LYS A 231 -5.70 -10.56 -23.15
CA LYS A 231 -5.05 -11.62 -23.92
C LYS A 231 -3.66 -11.17 -24.35
N LYS A 232 -2.66 -12.04 -24.21
CA LYS A 232 -1.30 -11.80 -24.74
C LYS A 232 -1.31 -11.94 -26.26
N LEU A 233 -0.73 -10.99 -26.97
CA LEU A 233 -0.62 -11.04 -28.42
C LEU A 233 0.57 -11.91 -28.85
N PRO A 234 0.47 -12.62 -30.01
CA PRO A 234 1.58 -13.40 -30.57
C PRO A 234 2.82 -12.55 -30.85
N GLN A 235 3.99 -13.15 -30.81
CA GLN A 235 5.28 -12.47 -31.05
C GLN A 235 5.36 -11.77 -32.42
N GLU A 236 4.70 -12.31 -33.43
CA GLU A 236 4.64 -11.75 -34.77
C GLU A 236 4.02 -10.34 -34.84
N ASN A 237 3.20 -10.01 -33.86
CA ASN A 237 2.53 -8.70 -33.73
C ASN A 237 3.23 -7.76 -32.73
N GLN A 238 4.42 -8.11 -32.28
CA GLN A 238 5.20 -7.31 -31.34
C GLN A 238 6.11 -6.33 -32.09
N ILE A 239 5.97 -5.05 -31.78
CA ILE A 239 6.82 -3.99 -32.34
C ILE A 239 8.04 -3.86 -31.40
N GLN A 240 9.26 -4.01 -31.97
CA GLN A 240 10.54 -3.81 -31.26
C GLN A 240 10.80 -4.72 -30.04
N GLY A 241 10.22 -5.94 -29.98
CA GLY A 241 10.44 -6.87 -28.86
C GLY A 241 9.67 -6.55 -27.58
N GLU A 242 8.77 -5.60 -27.61
CA GLU A 242 7.87 -5.29 -26.50
C GLU A 242 6.67 -6.25 -26.48
N TYR A 243 6.31 -6.72 -25.25
CA TYR A 243 5.16 -7.58 -25.05
C TYR A 243 3.87 -6.78 -25.05
N TYR A 244 3.01 -7.04 -26.08
CA TYR A 244 1.70 -6.42 -26.17
C TYR A 244 0.60 -7.35 -25.68
N TYR A 245 -0.39 -6.75 -25.07
CA TYR A 245 -1.62 -7.38 -24.63
C TYR A 245 -2.80 -6.72 -25.34
N GLN A 246 -3.82 -7.53 -25.64
CA GLN A 246 -5.11 -7.04 -26.14
C GLN A 246 -6.09 -6.97 -24.96
N CYS A 247 -6.53 -5.78 -24.60
CA CYS A 247 -7.68 -5.58 -23.73
C CYS A 247 -8.96 -5.92 -24.48
N LEU A 248 -9.86 -6.69 -23.86
CA LEU A 248 -11.08 -7.22 -24.46
C LEU A 248 -12.35 -6.53 -23.94
N ALA A 249 -12.24 -5.64 -22.96
CA ALA A 249 -13.37 -4.96 -22.34
C ALA A 249 -14.12 -4.12 -23.38
N ASP A 250 -15.43 -4.31 -23.43
CA ASP A 250 -16.31 -3.52 -24.28
C ASP A 250 -16.52 -2.09 -23.75
N GLU A 251 -17.20 -1.25 -24.55
CA GLU A 251 -17.42 0.15 -24.19
C GLU A 251 -18.36 0.31 -22.97
N SER A 252 -19.24 -0.66 -22.69
CA SER A 252 -20.10 -0.68 -21.52
C SER A 252 -19.27 -0.96 -20.26
N GLU A 253 -18.42 -1.99 -20.30
CA GLU A 253 -17.49 -2.34 -19.22
C GLU A 253 -16.52 -1.21 -18.93
N ARG A 254 -15.98 -0.58 -19.99
CA ARG A 254 -15.12 0.59 -19.89
C ARG A 254 -15.79 1.74 -19.17
N LYS A 255 -17.00 2.13 -19.59
CA LYS A 255 -17.77 3.21 -18.95
C LYS A 255 -18.08 2.89 -17.49
N ASN A 256 -18.48 1.65 -17.21
CA ASN A 256 -18.74 1.21 -15.83
C ASN A 256 -17.47 1.27 -14.97
N SER A 257 -16.34 0.79 -15.48
CA SER A 257 -15.06 0.85 -14.76
C SER A 257 -14.63 2.30 -14.49
N LEU A 258 -14.76 3.21 -15.46
CA LEU A 258 -14.45 4.64 -15.25
C LEU A 258 -15.37 5.29 -14.21
N ARG A 259 -16.67 4.94 -14.16
CA ARG A 259 -17.59 5.37 -13.10
C ARG A 259 -17.15 4.86 -11.73
N CYS A 260 -16.75 3.58 -11.64
CA CYS A 260 -16.21 3.01 -10.41
C CYS A 260 -14.91 3.71 -9.96
N TRP A 261 -14.03 4.08 -10.89
CA TRP A 261 -12.82 4.85 -10.57
C TRP A 261 -13.15 6.26 -10.07
N TRP A 262 -14.16 6.92 -10.66
CA TRP A 262 -14.65 8.20 -10.16
C TRP A 262 -15.18 8.09 -8.74
N LEU A 263 -16.00 7.06 -8.42
CA LEU A 263 -16.49 6.79 -7.07
C LEU A 263 -15.36 6.46 -6.09
N ARG A 264 -14.39 5.62 -6.50
CA ARG A 264 -13.18 5.32 -5.70
C ARG A 264 -12.40 6.58 -5.36
N ARG A 265 -12.30 7.50 -6.31
CA ARG A 265 -11.61 8.79 -6.09
C ARG A 265 -12.29 9.61 -5.00
N TRP A 266 -13.60 9.70 -5.01
CA TRP A 266 -14.36 10.39 -3.97
C TRP A 266 -14.26 9.69 -2.62
N GLN A 267 -14.57 8.41 -2.57
CA GLN A 267 -14.49 7.61 -1.35
C GLN A 267 -13.07 7.64 -0.77
N GLY A 268 -12.05 7.45 -1.59
CA GLY A 268 -10.67 7.41 -1.15
C GLY A 268 -10.21 8.74 -0.53
N ARG A 269 -10.64 9.87 -1.08
CA ARG A 269 -10.37 11.20 -0.51
C ARG A 269 -11.03 11.39 0.86
N VAL A 270 -12.31 11.04 0.98
CA VAL A 270 -13.03 11.09 2.26
C VAL A 270 -12.33 10.20 3.29
N LEU A 271 -12.04 8.94 2.94
CA LEU A 271 -11.34 8.02 3.83
C LEU A 271 -9.93 8.50 4.20
N SER A 272 -9.22 9.18 3.28
CA SER A 272 -7.90 9.74 3.57
C SER A 272 -7.99 10.87 4.61
N VAL A 273 -8.99 11.74 4.52
CA VAL A 273 -9.25 12.77 5.53
C VAL A 273 -9.58 12.13 6.88
N LEU A 274 -10.47 11.14 6.90
CA LEU A 274 -10.84 10.42 8.13
C LEU A 274 -9.63 9.71 8.76
N ARG A 275 -8.76 9.09 7.96
CA ARG A 275 -7.50 8.49 8.45
C ARG A 275 -6.55 9.53 9.02
N LEU A 276 -6.47 10.73 8.41
CA LEU A 276 -5.65 11.82 8.94
C LEU A 276 -6.18 12.30 10.29
N VAL A 277 -7.50 12.48 10.42
CA VAL A 277 -8.15 12.82 11.69
C VAL A 277 -7.89 11.71 12.71
N LYS A 278 -8.11 10.45 12.35
CA LYS A 278 -7.84 9.31 13.23
C LYS A 278 -6.39 9.29 13.71
N ALA A 279 -5.43 9.55 12.82
CA ALA A 279 -4.01 9.55 13.16
C ALA A 279 -3.67 10.55 14.28
N THR A 280 -4.41 11.63 14.43
CA THR A 280 -4.18 12.58 15.54
C THR A 280 -4.48 11.99 16.92
N PHE A 281 -5.28 10.93 16.98
CA PHE A 281 -5.63 10.22 18.23
C PHE A 281 -4.80 8.94 18.44
N THR A 282 -4.37 8.29 17.36
CA THR A 282 -3.69 6.99 17.42
C THR A 282 -2.16 7.09 17.34
N PHE A 283 -1.64 8.15 16.76
CA PHE A 283 -0.21 8.33 16.49
C PHE A 283 0.42 9.21 17.58
N ARG A 284 0.86 8.60 18.69
CA ARG A 284 1.37 9.31 19.88
C ARG A 284 2.53 10.27 19.59
N ASP A 285 3.42 9.91 18.65
CA ASP A 285 4.60 10.70 18.30
C ASP A 285 4.45 11.42 16.95
N CYS A 286 3.21 11.58 16.45
CA CYS A 286 2.96 12.22 15.15
C CYS A 286 3.49 13.66 15.08
N ILE A 287 3.54 14.34 16.21
CA ILE A 287 3.96 15.74 16.29
C ILE A 287 5.47 15.85 16.12
N ASP A 288 6.22 15.00 16.82
CA ASP A 288 7.68 14.96 16.70
C ASP A 288 8.08 14.56 15.27
N TYR A 289 7.39 13.56 14.72
CA TYR A 289 7.58 13.19 13.32
C TYR A 289 7.20 14.32 12.34
N ALA A 290 6.09 15.01 12.55
CA ALA A 290 5.66 16.12 11.69
C ALA A 290 6.65 17.30 11.78
N ALA A 291 7.09 17.63 12.99
CA ALA A 291 8.09 18.67 13.23
C ALA A 291 9.41 18.34 12.52
N TRP A 292 9.93 17.12 12.70
CA TRP A 292 11.13 16.65 12.00
C TRP A 292 10.96 16.67 10.47
N LYS A 293 9.80 16.23 9.97
CA LYS A 293 9.54 16.22 8.52
C LYS A 293 9.48 17.63 7.95
N ILE A 294 8.86 18.57 8.65
CA ILE A 294 8.81 19.98 8.22
C ILE A 294 10.22 20.58 8.23
N GLU A 295 10.98 20.36 9.30
CA GLU A 295 12.37 20.83 9.41
C GLU A 295 13.23 20.29 8.26
N ARG A 296 13.13 18.99 7.97
CA ARG A 296 13.87 18.36 6.86
C ARG A 296 13.53 18.93 5.48
N HIS A 297 12.24 19.27 5.24
CA HIS A 297 11.80 19.75 3.93
C HIS A 297 11.92 21.27 3.77
N THR A 298 11.89 22.02 4.86
CA THR A 298 11.81 23.48 4.83
C THR A 298 13.01 24.17 5.50
N GLY A 299 13.83 23.41 6.23
CA GLY A 299 14.92 23.96 7.06
C GLY A 299 14.43 24.72 8.31
N VAL A 300 13.09 24.74 8.57
CA VAL A 300 12.51 25.47 9.70
C VAL A 300 12.24 24.51 10.84
N SER A 301 12.97 24.68 11.94
CA SER A 301 12.76 23.92 13.17
C SER A 301 11.46 24.33 13.87
N ILE A 302 10.69 23.32 14.29
CA ILE A 302 9.44 23.51 15.04
C ILE A 302 9.65 23.04 16.46
N GLU A 303 9.53 23.96 17.41
CA GLU A 303 9.56 23.61 18.82
C GLU A 303 8.27 22.85 19.23
N VAL A 304 8.45 21.59 19.62
CA VAL A 304 7.35 20.72 20.06
C VAL A 304 7.06 20.99 21.53
N THR A 305 6.09 21.86 21.78
CA THR A 305 5.69 22.21 23.14
C THR A 305 4.74 21.16 23.76
N PRO A 306 4.69 21.00 25.11
CA PRO A 306 3.76 20.10 25.78
C PRO A 306 2.27 20.39 25.41
N LYS A 307 1.93 21.64 25.15
CA LYS A 307 0.58 22.05 24.72
C LYS A 307 0.27 21.55 23.30
N LEU A 308 1.25 21.57 22.41
CA LEU A 308 1.12 21.02 21.05
C LEU A 308 0.93 19.49 21.09
N ARG A 309 1.64 18.79 21.97
CA ARG A 309 1.47 17.34 22.17
C ARG A 309 0.09 16.99 22.73
N ARG A 310 -0.44 17.79 23.67
CA ARG A 310 -1.73 17.52 24.32
C ARG A 310 -2.94 17.83 23.44
N HIS A 311 -2.83 18.84 22.56
CA HIS A 311 -3.91 19.29 21.69
C HIS A 311 -3.41 19.53 20.25
N PRO A 312 -3.01 18.45 19.54
CA PRO A 312 -2.33 18.55 18.25
C PRO A 312 -3.16 19.26 17.17
N VAL A 313 -4.46 19.05 17.14
CA VAL A 313 -5.35 19.65 16.14
C VAL A 313 -5.41 21.17 16.33
N LEU A 314 -5.65 21.63 17.55
CA LEU A 314 -5.82 23.07 17.84
C LEU A 314 -4.52 23.86 17.66
N PHE A 315 -3.43 23.35 18.20
CA PHE A 315 -2.13 24.04 18.12
C PHE A 315 -1.40 23.74 16.81
N GLY A 316 -1.61 22.58 16.19
CA GLY A 316 -1.11 22.25 14.88
C GLY A 316 -1.67 23.16 13.79
N CYS A 317 -2.95 23.53 13.85
CA CYS A 317 -3.54 24.52 12.95
C CYS A 317 -2.87 25.91 13.10
N LYS A 318 -2.52 26.31 14.31
CA LYS A 318 -1.79 27.58 14.55
C LYS A 318 -0.37 27.54 13.97
N VAL A 319 0.34 26.42 14.16
CA VAL A 319 1.69 26.21 13.60
C VAL A 319 1.62 26.20 12.07
N PHE A 320 0.67 25.45 11.51
CA PHE A 320 0.42 25.39 10.07
C PHE A 320 0.13 26.78 9.48
N TRP A 321 -0.77 27.55 10.09
CA TRP A 321 -1.08 28.91 9.67
C TRP A 321 0.12 29.85 9.72
N LYS A 322 0.95 29.73 10.78
CA LYS A 322 2.18 30.52 10.92
C LYS A 322 3.21 30.20 9.82
N LEU A 323 3.36 28.89 9.46
CA LEU A 323 4.25 28.44 8.39
C LEU A 323 3.74 28.84 7.01
N PHE A 324 2.42 28.73 6.80
CA PHE A 324 1.76 29.17 5.57
C PHE A 324 1.93 30.68 5.33
N ARG A 325 1.68 31.51 6.37
CA ARG A 325 1.90 32.98 6.28
C ARG A 325 3.35 33.37 6.03
N ARG A 326 4.29 32.55 6.43
CA ARG A 326 5.72 32.72 6.16
C ARG A 326 6.17 32.21 4.79
N GLY A 327 5.26 31.67 3.99
CA GLY A 327 5.58 31.12 2.67
C GLY A 327 6.42 29.83 2.70
N VAL A 328 6.52 29.19 3.87
CA VAL A 328 7.29 27.94 4.07
C VAL A 328 6.54 26.73 3.52
N LEU A 329 5.21 26.80 3.54
CA LEU A 329 4.31 25.78 2.96
C LEU A 329 3.64 26.43 1.73
N ARG A 330 3.95 25.90 0.54
CA ARG A 330 3.29 26.24 -0.73
C ARG A 330 2.34 25.14 -1.17
#